data_bc7b15ed1cc448d4438316ae4bfd1e30
#
_entry.id   bc7b15ed1cc448d4438316ae4bfd1e30
#
_cell.length_a   1.000
_cell.length_b   1.000
_cell.length_c   1.000
_cell.angle_alpha   90.00
_cell.angle_beta   90.00
_cell.angle_gamma   90.00
#
_symmetry.space_group_name_H-M   'P 1'
#
loop_
_entity.id
_entity.type
_entity.pdbx_description
1 polymer ?
#
loop_
_entity_poly.entity_id
_entity_poly.type
_entity_poly.pdbx_seq_one_letter_code
_entity_poly.pdbx_strand_id
1 'polypeptide(L)'
;THRYLQEHSKIPLLVGANLEDGGCGIATDGTQYGKQMQIAATGDTEDAYRLGKVSCSEGAAVGCNWAFAPVVDIDRNWRNPITNVRTYGDDPDRVLACGVNYIKAAKEENVLVAIKHFPGDGCDEVDQHILTSVNSLSCEEWDATYGKIYSGLIQAGAQTVMVGHIAQPAYQKAYNPDFPDKLVPATLSPELLKGLLRKKLGFNGLIVTDSTCMVGFSCAMEREKAVPYAIEAGCDMFLFNKDLDEDYR
;
A
#
# COMPACT_ATOMS: atom_id res chain seq x y z
N THR A 1 -21.31 14.75 -4.15
CA THR A 1 -21.64 13.37 -3.73
C THR A 1 -21.02 13.03 -2.38
N HIS A 2 -19.70 13.19 -2.17
CA HIS A 2 -19.02 12.85 -0.91
C HIS A 2 -19.63 13.56 0.30
N ARG A 3 -19.92 14.88 0.22
CA ARG A 3 -20.59 15.63 1.29
C ARG A 3 -21.92 15.00 1.68
N TYR A 4 -22.76 14.67 0.69
CA TYR A 4 -24.06 14.02 0.94
C TYR A 4 -23.89 12.69 1.68
N LEU A 5 -22.94 11.85 1.25
CA LEU A 5 -22.65 10.57 1.91
C LEU A 5 -22.17 10.76 3.35
N GLN A 6 -21.28 11.71 3.59
CA GLN A 6 -20.80 12.03 4.94
C GLN A 6 -21.94 12.50 5.86
N GLU A 7 -22.79 13.41 5.37
CA GLU A 7 -23.92 13.96 6.15
C GLU A 7 -24.99 12.91 6.50
N HIS A 8 -25.11 11.84 5.68
CA HIS A 8 -26.11 10.79 5.88
C HIS A 8 -25.54 9.52 6.51
N SER A 9 -24.25 9.46 6.77
CA SER A 9 -23.60 8.31 7.40
C SER A 9 -23.59 8.46 8.92
N LYS A 10 -23.92 7.38 9.63
CA LYS A 10 -23.87 7.34 11.12
C LYS A 10 -22.42 7.38 11.64
N ILE A 11 -21.48 6.84 10.85
CA ILE A 11 -20.04 6.82 11.14
C ILE A 11 -19.36 7.57 10.00
N PRO A 12 -18.43 8.50 10.29
CA PRO A 12 -17.68 9.20 9.25
C PRO A 12 -17.02 8.22 8.27
N LEU A 13 -17.18 8.49 6.97
CA LEU A 13 -16.63 7.64 5.93
C LEU A 13 -15.17 7.97 5.63
N LEU A 14 -14.39 6.94 5.37
CA LEU A 14 -13.09 7.07 4.71
C LEU A 14 -13.33 7.11 3.19
N VAL A 15 -12.98 8.21 2.57
CA VAL A 15 -13.09 8.43 1.12
C VAL A 15 -11.69 8.37 0.54
N GLY A 16 -11.35 7.21 -0.05
CA GLY A 16 -10.01 6.93 -0.56
C GLY A 16 -9.83 7.25 -2.04
N ALA A 17 -8.61 7.63 -2.42
CA ALA A 17 -8.21 7.81 -3.82
C ALA A 17 -6.72 7.56 -4.03
N ASN A 18 -6.34 7.17 -5.27
CA ASN A 18 -4.93 7.01 -5.66
C ASN A 18 -4.28 8.38 -5.92
N LEU A 19 -3.89 9.06 -4.86
CA LEU A 19 -3.25 10.38 -4.93
C LEU A 19 -1.72 10.25 -5.13
N GLU A 20 -1.29 9.40 -6.06
CA GLU A 20 0.12 9.10 -6.30
C GLU A 20 0.83 10.20 -7.10
N ASP A 21 0.12 10.84 -8.05
CA ASP A 21 0.69 11.72 -9.07
C ASP A 21 0.16 13.15 -9.00
N GLY A 22 -0.72 13.45 -8.06
CA GLY A 22 -1.44 14.72 -7.94
C GLY A 22 -2.92 14.53 -7.66
N GLY A 23 -3.70 15.61 -7.73
CA GLY A 23 -5.15 15.59 -7.56
C GLY A 23 -5.91 14.85 -8.66
N CYS A 24 -5.25 14.63 -9.81
CA CYS A 24 -5.81 13.82 -10.92
C CYS A 24 -6.16 12.38 -10.49
N GLY A 25 -5.65 11.90 -9.37
CA GLY A 25 -6.03 10.60 -8.79
C GLY A 25 -7.47 10.51 -8.30
N ILE A 26 -8.18 11.63 -8.15
CA ILE A 26 -9.61 11.68 -7.75
C ILE A 26 -10.45 12.58 -8.65
N ALA A 27 -9.89 13.62 -9.22
CA ALA A 27 -10.59 14.59 -10.10
C ALA A 27 -9.95 14.60 -11.48
N THR A 28 -10.76 14.47 -12.54
CA THR A 28 -10.25 14.43 -13.94
C THR A 28 -9.56 15.71 -14.37
N ASP A 29 -9.91 16.84 -13.76
CA ASP A 29 -9.31 18.16 -13.93
C ASP A 29 -8.30 18.52 -12.83
N GLY A 30 -7.98 17.57 -11.94
CA GLY A 30 -6.96 17.72 -10.92
C GLY A 30 -5.55 17.78 -11.51
N THR A 31 -4.64 18.41 -10.80
CA THR A 31 -3.25 18.55 -11.22
C THR A 31 -2.59 17.20 -11.41
N GLN A 32 -2.02 16.96 -12.58
CA GLN A 32 -1.06 15.88 -12.81
C GLN A 32 0.34 16.41 -12.51
N TYR A 33 0.80 16.20 -11.27
CA TYR A 33 2.06 16.76 -10.80
C TYR A 33 3.28 16.02 -11.39
N GLY A 34 3.22 14.69 -11.41
CA GLY A 34 4.26 13.82 -11.96
C GLY A 34 4.39 12.49 -11.22
N LYS A 35 4.95 11.51 -11.90
CA LYS A 35 5.20 10.18 -11.32
C LYS A 35 6.29 10.24 -10.25
N GLN A 36 6.23 9.34 -9.26
CA GLN A 36 7.19 9.32 -8.16
C GLN A 36 8.65 9.19 -8.64
N MET A 37 8.91 8.44 -9.71
CA MET A 37 10.26 8.34 -10.28
C MET A 37 10.73 9.68 -10.89
N GLN A 38 9.83 10.48 -11.48
CA GLN A 38 10.16 11.82 -11.96
C GLN A 38 10.53 12.75 -10.78
N ILE A 39 9.81 12.63 -9.66
CA ILE A 39 10.10 13.35 -8.43
C ILE A 39 11.48 12.94 -7.88
N ALA A 40 11.77 11.65 -7.82
CA ALA A 40 13.07 11.16 -7.36
C ALA A 40 14.23 11.61 -8.28
N ALA A 41 13.99 11.74 -9.59
CA ALA A 41 15.00 12.18 -10.56
C ALA A 41 15.43 13.65 -10.40
N THR A 42 14.68 14.48 -9.66
CA THR A 42 15.11 15.85 -9.32
C THR A 42 16.28 15.86 -8.34
N GLY A 43 16.50 14.78 -7.59
CA GLY A 43 17.51 14.68 -6.55
C GLY A 43 17.14 15.39 -5.24
N ASP A 44 16.01 16.11 -5.20
CA ASP A 44 15.49 16.79 -4.01
C ASP A 44 14.28 16.05 -3.43
N THR A 45 14.43 15.48 -2.23
CA THR A 45 13.35 14.77 -1.56
C THR A 45 12.20 15.68 -1.11
N GLU A 46 12.42 17.00 -1.04
CA GLU A 46 11.37 17.99 -0.74
C GLU A 46 10.34 18.07 -1.89
N ASP A 47 10.67 17.67 -3.10
CA ASP A 47 9.70 17.56 -4.20
C ASP A 47 8.63 16.51 -3.92
N ALA A 48 8.92 15.48 -3.11
CA ALA A 48 7.90 14.55 -2.63
C ALA A 48 6.92 15.20 -1.63
N TYR A 49 7.38 16.17 -0.82
CA TYR A 49 6.48 16.99 -0.01
C TYR A 49 5.56 17.84 -0.90
N ARG A 50 6.11 18.48 -1.94
CA ARG A 50 5.33 19.30 -2.88
C ARG A 50 4.28 18.45 -3.62
N LEU A 51 4.66 17.24 -4.07
CA LEU A 51 3.73 16.27 -4.63
C LEU A 51 2.61 15.94 -3.65
N GLY A 52 2.95 15.56 -2.42
CA GLY A 52 1.99 15.25 -1.37
C GLY A 52 1.06 16.43 -1.07
N LYS A 53 1.61 17.66 -1.04
CA LYS A 53 0.84 18.89 -0.78
C LYS A 53 -0.22 19.13 -1.86
N VAL A 54 0.17 19.05 -3.14
CA VAL A 54 -0.76 19.21 -4.26
C VAL A 54 -1.81 18.10 -4.25
N SER A 55 -1.37 16.84 -4.15
CA SER A 55 -2.24 15.66 -4.17
C SER A 55 -3.29 15.71 -3.07
N CYS A 56 -2.87 15.99 -1.84
CA CYS A 56 -3.76 15.94 -0.68
C CYS A 56 -4.64 17.19 -0.55
N SER A 57 -4.14 18.39 -0.89
CA SER A 57 -4.96 19.59 -0.85
C SER A 57 -6.10 19.56 -1.89
N GLU A 58 -5.81 19.12 -3.12
CA GLU A 58 -6.82 18.95 -4.15
C GLU A 58 -7.78 17.81 -3.81
N GLY A 59 -7.26 16.68 -3.30
CA GLY A 59 -8.08 15.57 -2.80
C GLY A 59 -9.04 16.02 -1.70
N ALA A 60 -8.56 16.74 -0.69
CA ALA A 60 -9.37 17.25 0.41
C ALA A 60 -10.44 18.24 -0.08
N ALA A 61 -10.13 19.09 -1.07
CA ALA A 61 -11.08 20.04 -1.65
C ALA A 61 -12.32 19.36 -2.27
N VAL A 62 -12.18 18.12 -2.75
CA VAL A 62 -13.30 17.32 -3.30
C VAL A 62 -13.84 16.27 -2.31
N GLY A 63 -13.36 16.29 -1.05
CA GLY A 63 -13.87 15.44 0.03
C GLY A 63 -13.16 14.10 0.19
N CYS A 64 -11.99 13.91 -0.43
CA CYS A 64 -11.10 12.79 -0.13
C CYS A 64 -10.39 13.05 1.21
N ASN A 65 -10.39 12.04 2.09
CA ASN A 65 -9.70 12.11 3.38
C ASN A 65 -8.72 10.95 3.58
N TRP A 66 -8.46 10.16 2.54
CA TRP A 66 -7.59 9.00 2.57
C TRP A 66 -6.83 8.82 1.25
N ALA A 67 -5.54 9.07 1.25
CA ALA A 67 -4.67 8.87 0.11
C ALA A 67 -4.16 7.41 0.07
N PHE A 68 -4.42 6.69 -1.01
CA PHE A 68 -3.75 5.42 -1.32
C PHE A 68 -2.36 5.72 -1.91
N ALA A 69 -1.54 6.35 -1.11
CA ALA A 69 -0.20 6.86 -1.39
C ALA A 69 0.54 7.13 -0.06
N PRO A 70 1.88 7.26 -0.07
CA PRO A 70 2.78 7.06 -1.20
C PRO A 70 3.02 5.59 -1.54
N VAL A 71 3.47 5.32 -2.78
CA VAL A 71 4.06 4.03 -3.13
C VAL A 71 5.49 4.00 -2.57
N VAL A 72 5.78 3.00 -1.75
CA VAL A 72 7.06 2.84 -1.05
C VAL A 72 7.78 1.55 -1.43
N ASP A 73 7.36 0.96 -2.53
CA ASP A 73 8.03 -0.14 -3.19
C ASP A 73 9.41 0.30 -3.71
N ILE A 74 10.32 -0.66 -3.91
CA ILE A 74 11.68 -0.40 -4.38
C ILE A 74 11.83 -0.98 -5.79
N ASP A 75 12.33 -0.19 -6.73
CA ASP A 75 12.62 -0.63 -8.10
C ASP A 75 13.89 -1.50 -8.15
N ARG A 76 13.77 -2.74 -7.63
CA ARG A 76 14.88 -3.71 -7.63
C ARG A 76 15.02 -4.45 -8.95
N ASN A 77 13.91 -4.61 -9.66
CA ASN A 77 13.85 -5.27 -10.96
C ASN A 77 13.14 -4.36 -11.97
N TRP A 78 13.89 -3.79 -12.87
CA TRP A 78 13.38 -2.89 -13.91
C TRP A 78 12.32 -3.52 -14.83
N ARG A 79 12.20 -4.87 -14.80
CA ARG A 79 11.16 -5.59 -15.54
C ARG A 79 9.86 -5.73 -14.75
N ASN A 80 9.84 -5.32 -13.47
CA ASN A 80 8.58 -5.34 -12.74
C ASN A 80 7.57 -4.40 -13.40
N PRO A 81 6.39 -4.90 -13.82
CA PRO A 81 5.45 -4.10 -14.60
C PRO A 81 4.64 -3.11 -13.76
N ILE A 82 4.67 -3.24 -12.43
CA ILE A 82 3.81 -2.48 -11.51
C ILE A 82 4.55 -1.32 -10.85
N THR A 83 5.75 -1.57 -10.33
CA THR A 83 6.54 -0.53 -9.66
C THR A 83 7.00 0.51 -10.65
N ASN A 84 7.84 0.16 -11.60
CA ASN A 84 8.25 0.99 -12.72
C ASN A 84 8.36 2.49 -12.33
N VAL A 85 7.64 3.37 -13.01
CA VAL A 85 7.64 4.82 -12.75
C VAL A 85 6.92 5.25 -11.47
N ARG A 86 6.25 4.32 -10.78
CA ARG A 86 5.50 4.59 -9.55
C ARG A 86 6.36 4.64 -8.30
N THR A 87 7.64 4.22 -8.36
CA THR A 87 8.54 4.22 -7.20
C THR A 87 9.42 5.47 -7.15
N TYR A 88 10.00 5.74 -5.97
CA TYR A 88 11.07 6.73 -5.82
C TYR A 88 12.47 6.16 -6.17
N GLY A 89 12.52 5.01 -6.86
CA GLY A 89 13.74 4.36 -7.36
C GLY A 89 14.18 3.16 -6.53
N ASP A 90 15.47 2.84 -6.63
CA ASP A 90 16.10 1.63 -6.11
C ASP A 90 16.81 1.80 -4.75
N ASP A 91 16.96 3.04 -4.29
CA ASP A 91 17.61 3.38 -3.02
C ASP A 91 16.58 3.45 -1.87
N PRO A 92 16.66 2.53 -0.88
CA PRO A 92 15.75 2.52 0.27
C PRO A 92 15.77 3.81 1.10
N ASP A 93 16.90 4.51 1.18
CA ASP A 93 17.03 5.75 1.93
C ASP A 93 16.27 6.89 1.24
N ARG A 94 16.35 6.97 -0.08
CA ARG A 94 15.57 7.92 -0.88
C ARG A 94 14.08 7.63 -0.80
N VAL A 95 13.67 6.36 -0.94
CA VAL A 95 12.26 5.96 -0.81
C VAL A 95 11.71 6.35 0.56
N LEU A 96 12.45 6.07 1.63
CA LEU A 96 12.07 6.47 2.99
C LEU A 96 11.94 7.99 3.13
N ALA A 97 12.94 8.75 2.69
CA ALA A 97 12.94 10.21 2.81
C ALA A 97 11.77 10.85 2.04
N CYS A 98 11.52 10.40 0.80
CA CYS A 98 10.39 10.85 0.00
C CYS A 98 9.05 10.48 0.65
N GLY A 99 8.92 9.25 1.17
CA GLY A 99 7.72 8.80 1.87
C GLY A 99 7.42 9.63 3.11
N VAL A 100 8.43 9.96 3.93
CA VAL A 100 8.30 10.84 5.10
C VAL A 100 7.80 12.22 4.69
N ASN A 101 8.35 12.80 3.63
CA ASN A 101 7.95 14.10 3.10
C ASN A 101 6.51 14.09 2.58
N TYR A 102 6.09 13.04 1.89
CA TYR A 102 4.69 12.89 1.46
C TYR A 102 3.74 12.81 2.68
N ILE A 103 4.07 12.00 3.68
CA ILE A 103 3.27 11.87 4.93
C ILE A 103 3.15 13.20 5.65
N LYS A 104 4.24 13.99 5.72
CA LYS A 104 4.22 15.33 6.33
C LYS A 104 3.20 16.23 5.64
N ALA A 105 3.22 16.29 4.30
CA ALA A 105 2.29 17.09 3.52
C ALA A 105 0.82 16.64 3.70
N ALA A 106 0.57 15.32 3.66
CA ALA A 106 -0.77 14.76 3.84
C ALA A 106 -1.36 15.09 5.22
N LYS A 107 -0.52 15.04 6.27
CA LYS A 107 -0.94 15.42 7.64
C LYS A 107 -1.39 16.88 7.74
N GLU A 108 -0.71 17.80 7.07
CA GLU A 108 -1.08 19.21 7.04
C GLU A 108 -2.44 19.46 6.36
N GLU A 109 -2.83 18.58 5.45
CA GLU A 109 -4.13 18.61 4.76
C GLU A 109 -5.21 17.75 5.46
N ASN A 110 -4.91 17.16 6.63
CA ASN A 110 -5.77 16.23 7.36
C ASN A 110 -6.21 15.03 6.50
N VAL A 111 -5.34 14.55 5.62
CA VAL A 111 -5.55 13.37 4.79
C VAL A 111 -4.74 12.21 5.36
N LEU A 112 -5.40 11.08 5.60
CA LEU A 112 -4.73 9.82 5.98
C LEU A 112 -3.91 9.30 4.81
N VAL A 113 -2.83 8.56 5.09
CA VAL A 113 -2.02 7.90 4.07
C VAL A 113 -2.12 6.39 4.20
N ALA A 114 -2.14 5.68 3.08
CA ALA A 114 -1.94 4.23 3.01
C ALA A 114 -0.61 3.95 2.29
N ILE A 115 0.43 3.68 3.07
CA ILE A 115 1.72 3.30 2.51
C ILE A 115 1.61 1.91 1.87
N LYS A 116 2.15 1.72 0.66
CA LYS A 116 1.87 0.54 -0.17
C LYS A 116 3.04 0.13 -1.06
N HIS A 117 3.11 -1.13 -1.43
CA HIS A 117 2.23 -2.30 -1.16
C HIS A 117 2.94 -3.30 -0.25
N PHE A 118 2.55 -3.37 1.02
CA PHE A 118 3.21 -4.28 1.99
C PHE A 118 3.08 -5.75 1.53
N PRO A 119 4.11 -6.60 1.61
CA PRO A 119 5.43 -6.41 2.21
C PRO A 119 6.49 -5.79 1.30
N GLY A 120 6.11 -5.27 0.16
CA GLY A 120 6.94 -4.56 -0.81
C GLY A 120 7.01 -5.27 -2.16
N ASP A 121 6.61 -4.55 -3.21
CA ASP A 121 6.70 -4.96 -4.61
C ASP A 121 8.05 -4.56 -5.23
N GLY A 122 8.34 -5.01 -6.45
CA GLY A 122 9.50 -4.61 -7.23
C GLY A 122 10.62 -5.63 -7.29
N CYS A 123 10.46 -6.83 -6.71
CA CYS A 123 11.51 -7.87 -6.73
C CYS A 123 11.42 -8.81 -7.95
N ASP A 124 10.22 -9.15 -8.37
CA ASP A 124 9.97 -10.09 -9.48
C ASP A 124 9.44 -9.39 -10.75
N GLU A 125 9.08 -10.19 -11.75
CA GLU A 125 8.52 -9.75 -13.05
C GLU A 125 7.01 -10.02 -13.13
N VAL A 126 6.36 -10.30 -12.00
CA VAL A 126 4.95 -10.69 -11.92
C VAL A 126 4.08 -9.50 -11.56
N ASP A 127 2.97 -9.37 -12.28
CA ASP A 127 1.91 -8.42 -11.98
C ASP A 127 0.92 -9.04 -10.98
N GLN A 128 0.81 -8.47 -9.77
CA GLN A 128 -0.13 -8.94 -8.76
C GLN A 128 -1.61 -8.82 -9.15
N HIS A 129 -1.94 -8.09 -10.24
CA HIS A 129 -3.29 -8.10 -10.82
C HIS A 129 -3.60 -9.43 -11.51
N ILE A 130 -2.58 -10.17 -11.95
CA ILE A 130 -2.71 -11.38 -12.76
C ILE A 130 -2.32 -12.64 -11.97
N LEU A 131 -1.37 -12.54 -11.05
CA LEU A 131 -0.85 -13.66 -10.26
C LEU A 131 -0.26 -13.14 -8.94
N THR A 132 -0.10 -14.00 -7.93
CA THR A 132 0.63 -13.63 -6.70
C THR A 132 2.09 -13.31 -7.03
N SER A 133 2.50 -12.07 -6.78
CA SER A 133 3.88 -11.59 -6.89
C SER A 133 4.72 -12.06 -5.70
N VAL A 134 6.04 -12.04 -5.82
CA VAL A 134 6.96 -12.55 -4.80
C VAL A 134 8.05 -11.55 -4.46
N ASN A 135 8.11 -11.15 -3.21
CA ASN A 135 9.30 -10.54 -2.64
C ASN A 135 10.23 -11.65 -2.14
N SER A 136 11.26 -11.95 -2.92
CA SER A 136 12.15 -13.11 -2.73
C SER A 136 13.33 -12.85 -1.78
N LEU A 137 13.36 -11.70 -1.13
CA LEU A 137 14.45 -11.33 -0.23
C LEU A 137 14.52 -12.24 1.00
N SER A 138 15.73 -12.48 1.51
CA SER A 138 15.93 -13.04 2.84
C SER A 138 15.36 -12.10 3.91
N CYS A 139 15.19 -12.60 5.14
CA CYS A 139 14.73 -11.76 6.25
C CYS A 139 15.68 -10.58 6.49
N GLU A 140 17.00 -10.81 6.43
CA GLU A 140 18.03 -9.80 6.64
C GLU A 140 18.02 -8.72 5.55
N GLU A 141 17.90 -9.13 4.28
CA GLU A 141 17.82 -8.20 3.15
C GLU A 141 16.53 -7.39 3.20
N TRP A 142 15.41 -8.03 3.52
CA TRP A 142 14.14 -7.35 3.69
C TRP A 142 14.19 -6.34 4.83
N ASP A 143 14.75 -6.69 5.97
CA ASP A 143 14.91 -5.79 7.13
C ASP A 143 15.76 -4.56 6.78
N ALA A 144 16.85 -4.76 6.03
CA ALA A 144 17.75 -3.69 5.62
C ALA A 144 17.14 -2.75 4.56
N THR A 145 16.06 -3.13 3.90
CA THR A 145 15.44 -2.40 2.79
C THR A 145 13.98 -2.03 3.12
N TYR A 146 13.03 -2.88 2.78
CA TYR A 146 11.60 -2.64 3.04
C TYR A 146 11.28 -2.49 4.53
N GLY A 147 11.90 -3.29 5.39
CA GLY A 147 11.74 -3.20 6.85
C GLY A 147 12.15 -1.84 7.39
N LYS A 148 13.27 -1.29 6.92
CA LYS A 148 13.74 0.07 7.22
C LYS A 148 12.71 1.12 6.79
N ILE A 149 12.20 1.01 5.56
CA ILE A 149 11.19 1.93 5.01
C ILE A 149 9.92 1.89 5.84
N TYR A 150 9.30 0.71 6.02
CA TYR A 150 8.06 0.58 6.79
C TYR A 150 8.22 1.05 8.24
N SER A 151 9.31 0.66 8.92
CA SER A 151 9.62 1.15 10.27
C SER A 151 9.69 2.67 10.34
N GLY A 152 10.43 3.30 9.42
CA GLY A 152 10.60 4.76 9.41
C GLY A 152 9.30 5.50 9.11
N LEU A 153 8.48 4.98 8.18
CA LEU A 153 7.19 5.59 7.83
C LEU A 153 6.13 5.41 8.92
N ILE A 154 6.13 4.27 9.63
CA ILE A 154 5.30 4.06 10.81
C ILE A 154 5.68 5.08 11.91
N GLN A 155 6.98 5.28 12.17
CA GLN A 155 7.48 6.29 13.10
C GLN A 155 7.14 7.71 12.65
N ALA A 156 7.19 8.01 11.34
CA ALA A 156 6.73 9.26 10.77
C ALA A 156 5.21 9.46 10.88
N GLY A 157 4.47 8.41 11.27
CA GLY A 157 3.05 8.40 11.60
C GLY A 157 2.14 8.09 10.43
N ALA A 158 2.53 7.14 9.59
CA ALA A 158 1.60 6.50 8.67
C ALA A 158 0.47 5.83 9.44
N GLN A 159 -0.78 6.16 9.09
CA GLN A 159 -1.96 5.68 9.82
C GLN A 159 -2.52 4.39 9.24
N THR A 160 -2.30 4.14 7.96
CA THR A 160 -2.81 2.94 7.28
C THR A 160 -1.73 2.29 6.40
N VAL A 161 -1.82 0.98 6.25
CA VAL A 161 -0.97 0.18 5.36
C VAL A 161 -1.85 -0.57 4.38
N MET A 162 -1.58 -0.41 3.09
CA MET A 162 -2.21 -1.24 2.06
C MET A 162 -1.35 -2.47 1.82
N VAL A 163 -1.98 -3.63 2.01
CA VAL A 163 -1.33 -4.93 1.84
C VAL A 163 -1.55 -5.43 0.43
N GLY A 164 -0.47 -5.67 -0.29
CA GLY A 164 -0.50 -6.23 -1.63
C GLY A 164 -0.72 -7.74 -1.66
N HIS A 165 -1.03 -8.26 -2.86
CA HIS A 165 -1.15 -9.69 -3.08
C HIS A 165 0.24 -10.28 -3.42
N ILE A 166 1.18 -10.06 -2.50
CA ILE A 166 2.60 -10.34 -2.64
C ILE A 166 3.00 -11.33 -1.54
N ALA A 167 3.62 -12.44 -1.92
CA ALA A 167 4.20 -13.39 -0.97
C ALA A 167 5.60 -12.92 -0.52
N GLN A 168 5.95 -13.23 0.74
CA GLN A 168 7.32 -13.07 1.25
C GLN A 168 7.73 -14.37 1.98
N PRO A 169 8.22 -15.36 1.23
CA PRO A 169 8.41 -16.71 1.74
C PRO A 169 9.40 -16.83 2.89
N ALA A 170 10.44 -16.00 2.93
CA ALA A 170 11.44 -16.07 4.00
C ALA A 170 10.82 -15.72 5.36
N TYR A 171 10.02 -14.67 5.46
CA TYR A 171 9.32 -14.33 6.70
C TYR A 171 8.19 -15.29 7.03
N GLN A 172 7.47 -15.81 6.04
CA GLN A 172 6.43 -16.82 6.26
C GLN A 172 7.02 -18.06 6.91
N LYS A 173 8.15 -18.55 6.39
CA LYS A 173 8.87 -19.70 6.99
C LYS A 173 9.55 -19.38 8.32
N ALA A 174 10.03 -18.17 8.53
CA ALA A 174 10.64 -17.76 9.80
C ALA A 174 9.63 -17.75 10.96
N TYR A 175 8.38 -17.36 10.71
CA TYR A 175 7.32 -17.38 11.72
C TYR A 175 6.59 -18.72 11.83
N ASN A 176 6.59 -19.51 10.74
CA ASN A 176 5.96 -20.82 10.68
C ASN A 176 6.87 -21.78 9.89
N PRO A 177 7.75 -22.54 10.58
CA PRO A 177 8.66 -23.48 9.92
C PRO A 177 7.95 -24.53 9.05
N ASP A 178 6.69 -24.88 9.40
CA ASP A 178 5.86 -25.81 8.66
C ASP A 178 5.03 -25.14 7.56
N PHE A 179 5.34 -23.86 7.23
CA PHE A 179 4.62 -23.13 6.19
C PHE A 179 4.67 -23.90 4.86
N PRO A 180 3.51 -24.09 4.22
CA PRO A 180 3.42 -24.93 3.02
C PRO A 180 4.28 -24.36 1.88
N ASP A 181 4.81 -25.27 1.06
CA ASP A 181 5.61 -24.87 -0.13
C ASP A 181 4.70 -24.41 -1.28
N LYS A 182 3.97 -23.33 -1.02
CA LYS A 182 3.10 -22.63 -1.96
C LYS A 182 3.20 -21.12 -1.76
N LEU A 183 2.89 -20.35 -2.79
CA LEU A 183 2.80 -18.90 -2.69
C LEU A 183 1.48 -18.52 -2.01
N VAL A 184 1.58 -17.82 -0.88
CA VAL A 184 0.44 -17.25 -0.17
C VAL A 184 0.67 -15.74 -0.07
N PRO A 185 -0.23 -14.90 -0.63
CA PRO A 185 -0.07 -13.46 -0.59
C PRO A 185 -0.19 -12.93 0.83
N ALA A 186 0.41 -11.78 1.11
CA ALA A 186 0.41 -11.16 2.42
C ALA A 186 -0.99 -10.92 2.97
N THR A 187 -1.96 -10.62 2.12
CA THR A 187 -3.38 -10.48 2.47
C THR A 187 -3.99 -11.75 3.10
N LEU A 188 -3.39 -12.91 2.86
CA LEU A 188 -3.82 -14.21 3.39
C LEU A 188 -2.77 -14.83 4.34
N SER A 189 -1.81 -14.06 4.87
CA SER A 189 -0.73 -14.58 5.70
C SER A 189 -0.73 -13.98 7.11
N PRO A 190 -1.19 -14.72 8.13
CA PRO A 190 -1.05 -14.30 9.53
C PRO A 190 0.40 -14.04 9.94
N GLU A 191 1.35 -14.78 9.36
CA GLU A 191 2.79 -14.61 9.60
C GLU A 191 3.23 -13.20 9.21
N LEU A 192 2.77 -12.69 8.05
CA LEU A 192 3.12 -11.37 7.57
C LEU A 192 2.31 -10.27 8.26
N LEU A 193 1.01 -10.45 8.46
CA LEU A 193 0.17 -9.41 9.06
C LEU A 193 0.33 -9.33 10.58
N LYS A 194 0.14 -10.43 11.29
CA LYS A 194 0.25 -10.46 12.77
C LYS A 194 1.71 -10.54 13.22
N GLY A 195 2.52 -11.38 12.57
CA GLY A 195 3.92 -11.58 12.92
C GLY A 195 4.80 -10.41 12.54
N LEU A 196 4.90 -10.11 11.24
CA LEU A 196 5.81 -9.10 10.72
C LEU A 196 5.28 -7.69 10.95
N LEU A 197 4.08 -7.36 10.42
CA LEU A 197 3.57 -5.99 10.43
C LEU A 197 3.14 -5.53 11.84
N ARG A 198 2.30 -6.30 12.53
CA ARG A 198 1.81 -5.93 13.86
C ARG A 198 2.88 -6.09 14.94
N LYS A 199 3.50 -7.28 15.05
CA LYS A 199 4.38 -7.60 16.18
C LYS A 199 5.79 -7.07 15.98
N LYS A 200 6.45 -7.34 14.84
CA LYS A 200 7.84 -6.94 14.63
C LYS A 200 7.96 -5.44 14.34
N LEU A 201 7.16 -4.90 13.41
CA LEU A 201 7.19 -3.47 13.05
C LEU A 201 6.38 -2.58 14.02
N GLY A 202 5.56 -3.16 14.90
CA GLY A 202 4.77 -2.42 15.90
C GLY A 202 3.63 -1.59 15.29
N PHE A 203 3.18 -1.90 14.08
CA PHE A 203 2.12 -1.14 13.42
C PHE A 203 0.77 -1.36 14.10
N ASN A 204 0.15 -0.28 14.58
CA ASN A 204 -1.15 -0.31 15.28
C ASN A 204 -2.24 0.49 14.54
N GLY A 205 -2.03 0.82 13.27
CA GLY A 205 -3.01 1.49 12.42
C GLY A 205 -3.90 0.51 11.65
N LEU A 206 -4.65 1.01 10.68
CA LEU A 206 -5.58 0.23 9.87
C LEU A 206 -4.84 -0.52 8.74
N ILE A 207 -5.11 -1.79 8.59
CA ILE A 207 -4.63 -2.63 7.49
C ILE A 207 -5.74 -2.79 6.46
N VAL A 208 -5.52 -2.24 5.27
CA VAL A 208 -6.44 -2.37 4.13
C VAL A 208 -5.83 -3.29 3.08
N THR A 209 -6.65 -4.12 2.44
CA THR A 209 -6.17 -4.92 1.30
C THR A 209 -5.99 -4.04 0.06
N ASP A 210 -5.14 -4.45 -0.86
CA ASP A 210 -5.29 -4.03 -2.25
C ASP A 210 -6.59 -4.61 -2.82
N SER A 211 -6.96 -4.25 -4.04
CA SER A 211 -8.22 -4.69 -4.66
C SER A 211 -8.37 -6.21 -4.65
N THR A 212 -9.40 -6.70 -4.00
CA THR A 212 -9.69 -8.14 -3.92
C THR A 212 -10.21 -8.73 -5.24
N CYS A 213 -10.41 -7.89 -6.27
CA CYS A 213 -10.69 -8.33 -7.64
C CYS A 213 -9.44 -8.81 -8.38
N MET A 214 -8.25 -8.50 -7.86
CA MET A 214 -6.98 -8.92 -8.45
C MET A 214 -6.81 -10.44 -8.36
N VAL A 215 -6.29 -11.05 -9.42
CA VAL A 215 -6.10 -12.51 -9.46
C VAL A 215 -5.03 -12.95 -8.44
N GLY A 216 -4.05 -12.11 -8.12
CA GLY A 216 -3.10 -12.37 -7.05
C GLY A 216 -3.72 -12.70 -5.69
N PHE A 217 -4.96 -12.23 -5.43
CA PHE A 217 -5.76 -12.61 -4.26
C PHE A 217 -6.53 -13.92 -4.49
N SER A 218 -7.26 -14.01 -5.61
CA SER A 218 -8.18 -15.11 -5.86
C SER A 218 -7.54 -16.40 -6.36
N CYS A 219 -6.29 -16.35 -6.89
CA CYS A 219 -5.58 -17.56 -7.32
C CYS A 219 -5.08 -18.41 -6.15
N ALA A 220 -4.90 -17.83 -4.97
CA ALA A 220 -4.43 -18.55 -3.79
C ALA A 220 -5.55 -19.34 -3.08
N MET A 221 -6.80 -18.85 -3.15
CA MET A 221 -7.96 -19.42 -2.48
C MET A 221 -9.25 -18.91 -3.13
N GLU A 222 -10.30 -19.74 -3.16
CA GLU A 222 -11.63 -19.33 -3.60
C GLU A 222 -12.13 -18.13 -2.81
N ARG A 223 -12.73 -17.13 -3.48
CA ARG A 223 -13.08 -15.83 -2.90
C ARG A 223 -13.92 -15.94 -1.63
N GLU A 224 -14.94 -16.81 -1.62
CA GLU A 224 -15.83 -17.04 -0.48
C GLU A 224 -15.08 -17.51 0.78
N LYS A 225 -13.93 -18.17 0.60
CA LYS A 225 -13.05 -18.59 1.69
C LYS A 225 -11.96 -17.57 1.98
N ALA A 226 -11.48 -16.89 0.93
CA ALA A 226 -10.37 -15.95 1.03
C ALA A 226 -10.73 -14.71 1.86
N VAL A 227 -11.93 -14.16 1.70
CA VAL A 227 -12.35 -12.94 2.44
C VAL A 227 -12.43 -13.20 3.94
N PRO A 228 -13.17 -14.20 4.46
CA PRO A 228 -13.15 -14.51 5.90
C PRO A 228 -11.75 -14.85 6.41
N TYR A 229 -10.97 -15.58 5.63
CA TYR A 229 -9.60 -15.94 6.02
C TYR A 229 -8.67 -14.72 6.10
N ALA A 230 -8.82 -13.75 5.21
CA ALA A 230 -8.04 -12.50 5.26
C ALA A 230 -8.37 -11.65 6.50
N ILE A 231 -9.63 -11.65 6.97
CA ILE A 231 -10.02 -11.05 8.25
C ILE A 231 -9.29 -11.76 9.39
N GLU A 232 -9.34 -13.10 9.40
CA GLU A 232 -8.64 -13.89 10.40
C GLU A 232 -7.13 -13.69 10.34
N ALA A 233 -6.55 -13.54 9.14
CA ALA A 233 -5.14 -13.24 8.96
C ALA A 233 -4.72 -11.88 9.51
N GLY A 234 -5.63 -10.90 9.58
CA GLY A 234 -5.39 -9.61 10.22
C GLY A 234 -5.69 -8.38 9.37
N CYS A 235 -6.38 -8.53 8.23
CA CYS A 235 -6.88 -7.37 7.47
C CYS A 235 -8.08 -6.75 8.21
N ASP A 236 -8.09 -5.41 8.30
CA ASP A 236 -9.17 -4.65 8.96
C ASP A 236 -10.21 -4.15 7.96
N MET A 237 -9.81 -3.91 6.71
CA MET A 237 -10.66 -3.33 5.67
C MET A 237 -10.32 -3.93 4.30
N PHE A 238 -11.34 -4.03 3.45
CA PHE A 238 -11.23 -4.60 2.11
C PHE A 238 -11.58 -3.57 1.05
N LEU A 239 -10.84 -3.58 -0.07
CA LEU A 239 -11.22 -2.87 -1.27
C LEU A 239 -11.95 -3.83 -2.22
N PHE A 240 -13.28 -3.65 -2.31
CA PHE A 240 -14.13 -4.36 -3.24
C PHE A 240 -14.43 -3.46 -4.44
N ASN A 241 -14.07 -3.91 -5.64
CA ASN A 241 -14.10 -3.05 -6.81
C ASN A 241 -15.11 -3.45 -7.88
N LYS A 242 -15.88 -4.55 -7.71
CA LYS A 242 -16.76 -5.05 -8.76
C LYS A 242 -18.24 -5.02 -8.40
N ASP A 243 -18.67 -5.80 -7.45
CA ASP A 243 -20.06 -5.96 -7.11
C ASP A 243 -20.22 -5.96 -5.59
N LEU A 244 -20.77 -4.86 -5.06
CA LEU A 244 -20.98 -4.70 -3.62
C LEU A 244 -21.98 -5.70 -3.06
N ASP A 245 -23.00 -6.09 -3.85
CA ASP A 245 -24.04 -7.01 -3.38
C ASP A 245 -23.51 -8.45 -3.30
N GLU A 246 -22.63 -8.84 -4.23
CA GLU A 246 -21.96 -10.13 -4.21
C GLU A 246 -20.86 -10.18 -3.15
N ASP A 247 -20.11 -9.11 -3.03
CA ASP A 247 -18.97 -9.01 -2.09
C ASP A 247 -19.41 -8.87 -0.62
N TYR A 248 -20.66 -8.40 -0.36
CA TYR A 248 -21.19 -8.22 1.00
C TYR A 248 -21.88 -9.48 1.56
N ARG A 249 -22.27 -10.43 0.74
CA ARG A 249 -22.94 -11.69 1.13
C ARG A 249 -21.98 -12.74 1.66
#